data_8c583c48cc72b018982eb34a8f95d5bd
#
_entry.id   8c583c48cc72b018982eb34a8f95d5bd
#
_cell.length_a   1.000
_cell.length_b   1.000
_cell.length_c   1.000
_cell.angle_alpha   90.00
_cell.angle_beta   90.00
_cell.angle_gamma   90.00
#
_symmetry.space_group_name_H-M   'P 1'
#
loop_
_entity.id
_entity.type
_entity.pdbx_description
1 polymer ?
#
loop_
_entity_poly.entity_id
_entity_poly.type
_entity_poly.pdbx_seq_one_letter_code
_entity_poly.pdbx_strand_id
1 'polypeptide(L)'
;MTRTDKQRNVPGISPTREEGPPKIQGQTTYVLVHGAWHGSWCWKRIRKRLQDAGHQVFTPTLTGLGERSHLNSAAVNLSTHIADVVNLIRWEDLSSVIICGHSYGGNVISGVADQVPERIRTLVYLDAFVPEDGECLFDLLHPPEWAQQMRLQAQTAGAGWNVPPIPAEHFNVNLRDAAWVNAQCTSQSIASFEEPIRLNRVPSRTHDATYILATGWDNSPFRVAHERAKAKGWRTLTVTCGHDVMLDLPGELTDLLLGS
;
A
#
# COMPACT_ATOMS: atom_id res chain seq x y z
N MET A 1 26.67 -56.57 -37.70
CA MET A 1 27.29 -55.74 -36.61
C MET A 1 26.28 -54.73 -36.16
N THR A 2 25.56 -55.07 -35.14
CA THR A 2 24.48 -54.29 -34.51
C THR A 2 25.03 -53.57 -33.29
N ARG A 3 25.09 -52.23 -33.29
CA ARG A 3 25.44 -51.40 -32.13
C ARG A 3 24.17 -51.14 -31.31
N THR A 4 24.15 -51.65 -30.11
CA THR A 4 23.13 -51.35 -29.08
C THR A 4 23.50 -50.05 -28.37
N ASP A 5 22.68 -49.00 -28.53
CA ASP A 5 22.77 -47.78 -27.78
C ASP A 5 22.19 -47.99 -26.37
N LYS A 6 23.04 -47.91 -25.34
CA LYS A 6 22.64 -47.89 -23.94
C LYS A 6 22.29 -46.43 -23.56
N GLN A 7 21.02 -46.10 -23.52
CA GLN A 7 20.54 -44.89 -22.85
C GLN A 7 20.87 -44.94 -21.36
N ARG A 8 21.71 -44.03 -20.89
CA ARG A 8 21.94 -43.79 -19.48
C ARG A 8 20.78 -42.97 -18.92
N ASN A 9 19.99 -43.60 -18.07
CA ASN A 9 18.95 -42.92 -17.27
C ASN A 9 19.65 -42.05 -16.23
N VAL A 10 19.56 -40.69 -16.35
CA VAL A 10 20.02 -39.74 -15.34
C VAL A 10 18.84 -39.52 -14.40
N PRO A 11 18.95 -39.76 -13.09
CA PRO A 11 17.87 -39.45 -12.15
C PRO A 11 17.61 -37.94 -12.15
N GLY A 12 16.39 -37.54 -12.45
CA GLY A 12 15.96 -36.12 -12.36
C GLY A 12 16.00 -35.67 -10.90
N ILE A 13 16.92 -34.78 -10.59
CA ILE A 13 16.90 -34.01 -9.33
C ILE A 13 15.76 -32.99 -9.46
N SER A 14 14.63 -33.30 -8.83
CA SER A 14 13.61 -32.30 -8.59
C SER A 14 14.23 -31.23 -7.68
N PRO A 15 14.20 -29.94 -8.02
CA PRO A 15 14.67 -28.89 -7.11
C PRO A 15 13.73 -28.87 -5.90
N THR A 16 14.18 -29.41 -4.79
CA THR A 16 13.57 -29.10 -3.50
C THR A 16 13.75 -27.61 -3.28
N ARG A 17 12.66 -26.84 -3.32
CA ARG A 17 12.66 -25.44 -2.86
C ARG A 17 13.16 -25.49 -1.41
N GLU A 18 14.36 -24.98 -1.19
CA GLU A 18 14.83 -24.74 0.17
C GLU A 18 13.84 -23.78 0.84
N GLU A 19 13.28 -24.20 1.95
CA GLU A 19 12.45 -23.33 2.77
C GLU A 19 13.29 -22.14 3.20
N GLY A 20 12.75 -20.93 3.05
CA GLY A 20 13.43 -19.70 3.48
C GLY A 20 13.85 -19.77 4.96
N PRO A 21 14.66 -18.83 5.45
CA PRO A 21 15.22 -18.89 6.80
C PRO A 21 14.10 -19.06 7.84
N PRO A 22 14.32 -19.87 8.90
CA PRO A 22 13.30 -20.20 9.89
C PRO A 22 12.75 -18.94 10.55
N LYS A 23 11.42 -18.81 10.59
CA LYS A 23 10.76 -17.71 11.29
C LYS A 23 11.05 -17.78 12.78
N ILE A 24 11.50 -16.70 13.37
CA ILE A 24 11.67 -16.57 14.81
C ILE A 24 10.28 -16.63 15.45
N GLN A 25 10.10 -17.46 16.47
CA GLN A 25 8.82 -17.62 17.16
C GLN A 25 8.35 -16.26 17.72
N GLY A 26 7.13 -15.83 17.37
CA GLY A 26 6.57 -14.52 17.75
C GLY A 26 6.88 -13.39 16.77
N GLN A 27 7.74 -13.59 15.75
CA GLN A 27 8.01 -12.59 14.73
C GLN A 27 6.86 -12.46 13.74
N THR A 28 6.37 -11.24 13.56
CA THR A 28 5.37 -10.87 12.55
C THR A 28 6.04 -10.14 11.38
N THR A 29 5.53 -10.35 10.16
CA THR A 29 5.97 -9.64 8.96
C THR A 29 4.97 -8.54 8.61
N TYR A 30 5.45 -7.31 8.52
CA TYR A 30 4.67 -6.14 8.12
C TYR A 30 5.11 -5.66 6.74
N VAL A 31 4.13 -5.31 5.89
CA VAL A 31 4.34 -4.56 4.64
C VAL A 31 3.54 -3.28 4.73
N LEU A 32 4.23 -2.12 4.71
CA LEU A 32 3.62 -0.80 4.90
C LEU A 32 3.66 -0.04 3.57
N VAL A 33 2.49 0.18 2.98
CA VAL A 33 2.31 0.81 1.66
C VAL A 33 1.87 2.25 1.84
N HIS A 34 2.66 3.18 1.29
CA HIS A 34 2.44 4.62 1.43
C HIS A 34 1.30 5.14 0.54
N GLY A 35 0.85 6.36 0.83
CA GLY A 35 -0.16 7.11 0.10
C GLY A 35 0.35 7.76 -1.19
N ALA A 36 -0.51 8.52 -1.85
CA ALA A 36 -0.15 9.29 -3.03
C ALA A 36 1.00 10.27 -2.73
N TRP A 37 1.84 10.52 -3.74
CA TRP A 37 3.01 11.43 -3.70
C TRP A 37 4.12 11.08 -2.70
N HIS A 38 3.87 10.17 -1.76
CA HIS A 38 4.80 9.75 -0.72
C HIS A 38 5.82 8.72 -1.23
N GLY A 39 6.61 8.20 -0.32
CA GLY A 39 7.56 7.11 -0.51
C GLY A 39 7.77 6.36 0.81
N SER A 40 8.66 5.38 0.83
CA SER A 40 8.98 4.61 2.04
C SER A 40 9.42 5.48 3.23
N TRP A 41 9.89 6.69 2.95
CA TRP A 41 10.36 7.66 3.94
C TRP A 41 9.31 8.01 5.00
N CYS A 42 8.02 8.03 4.65
CA CYS A 42 6.95 8.38 5.59
C CYS A 42 6.78 7.31 6.69
N TRP A 43 7.15 6.08 6.43
CA TRP A 43 7.09 4.97 7.38
C TRP A 43 8.30 4.86 8.30
N LYS A 44 9.31 5.71 8.17
CA LYS A 44 10.60 5.58 8.87
C LYS A 44 10.46 5.45 10.39
N ARG A 45 9.52 6.19 11.00
CA ARG A 45 9.26 6.15 12.45
C ARG A 45 8.62 4.83 12.87
N ILE A 46 7.63 4.35 12.10
CA ILE A 46 6.91 3.09 12.36
C ILE A 46 7.83 1.90 12.12
N ARG A 47 8.52 1.89 10.97
CA ARG A 47 9.47 0.82 10.62
C ARG A 47 10.47 0.58 11.75
N LYS A 48 11.09 1.67 12.27
CA LYS A 48 12.06 1.52 13.36
C LYS A 48 11.43 0.92 14.60
N ARG A 49 10.25 1.37 15.02
CA ARG A 49 9.56 0.87 16.23
C ARG A 49 9.17 -0.60 16.12
N LEU A 50 8.63 -1.03 14.99
CA LEU A 50 8.28 -2.42 14.76
C LEU A 50 9.53 -3.32 14.68
N GLN A 51 10.63 -2.84 14.09
CA GLN A 51 11.91 -3.56 14.07
C GLN A 51 12.52 -3.66 15.47
N ASP A 52 12.49 -2.60 16.26
CA ASP A 52 12.94 -2.61 17.67
C ASP A 52 12.11 -3.60 18.52
N ALA A 53 10.84 -3.82 18.15
CA ALA A 53 9.98 -4.83 18.77
C ALA A 53 10.23 -6.27 18.23
N GLY A 54 11.22 -6.47 17.36
CA GLY A 54 11.62 -7.79 16.86
C GLY A 54 10.89 -8.27 15.61
N HIS A 55 10.15 -7.40 14.92
CA HIS A 55 9.36 -7.76 13.73
C HIS A 55 10.10 -7.49 12.43
N GLN A 56 9.73 -8.20 11.37
CA GLN A 56 10.19 -7.97 10.01
C GLN A 56 9.32 -6.90 9.35
N VAL A 57 9.93 -5.85 8.76
CA VAL A 57 9.17 -4.72 8.23
C VAL A 57 9.70 -4.31 6.86
N PHE A 58 8.82 -4.34 5.88
CA PHE A 58 9.05 -3.89 4.52
C PHE A 58 8.25 -2.61 4.26
N THR A 59 8.89 -1.64 3.64
CA THR A 59 8.28 -0.36 3.28
C THR A 59 8.60 -0.06 1.82
N PRO A 60 7.96 -0.76 0.85
CA PRO A 60 8.24 -0.53 -0.57
C PRO A 60 7.88 0.91 -0.95
N THR A 61 8.75 1.55 -1.75
CA THR A 61 8.36 2.74 -2.50
C THR A 61 7.79 2.31 -3.84
N LEU A 62 6.59 2.77 -4.13
CA LEU A 62 5.88 2.47 -5.38
C LEU A 62 6.62 3.11 -6.56
N THR A 63 6.60 2.45 -7.73
CA THR A 63 7.29 2.89 -8.93
C THR A 63 6.91 4.33 -9.32
N GLY A 64 7.91 5.16 -9.60
CA GLY A 64 7.73 6.55 -9.98
C GLY A 64 7.61 7.54 -8.81
N LEU A 65 7.68 7.08 -7.56
CA LEU A 65 7.53 7.92 -6.37
C LEU A 65 8.79 7.91 -5.50
N GLY A 66 8.92 8.91 -4.64
CA GLY A 66 10.03 9.05 -3.70
C GLY A 66 11.41 8.85 -4.36
N GLU A 67 12.26 8.01 -3.79
CA GLU A 67 13.60 7.68 -4.34
C GLU A 67 13.54 6.95 -5.70
N ARG A 68 12.35 6.48 -6.11
CA ARG A 68 12.11 5.85 -7.43
C ARG A 68 11.47 6.82 -8.43
N SER A 69 11.42 8.13 -8.13
CA SER A 69 10.81 9.16 -8.98
C SER A 69 11.38 9.21 -10.39
N HIS A 70 12.65 8.81 -10.59
CA HIS A 70 13.30 8.70 -11.89
C HIS A 70 12.64 7.65 -12.83
N LEU A 71 11.78 6.78 -12.30
CA LEU A 71 10.99 5.80 -13.06
C LEU A 71 9.58 6.30 -13.39
N ASN A 72 9.23 7.54 -13.00
CA ASN A 72 7.90 8.08 -13.23
C ASN A 72 7.66 8.32 -14.72
N SER A 73 6.50 7.90 -15.19
CA SER A 73 6.08 8.08 -16.60
C SER A 73 4.55 8.00 -16.70
N ALA A 74 4.00 8.44 -17.83
CA ALA A 74 2.56 8.35 -18.11
C ALA A 74 2.01 6.90 -18.11
N ALA A 75 2.88 5.90 -18.24
CA ALA A 75 2.49 4.48 -18.23
C ALA A 75 2.42 3.87 -16.81
N VAL A 76 2.91 4.56 -15.78
CA VAL A 76 2.82 4.09 -14.39
C VAL A 76 1.38 4.26 -13.92
N ASN A 77 0.75 3.17 -13.54
CA ASN A 77 -0.65 3.09 -13.18
C ASN A 77 -0.88 2.28 -11.88
N LEU A 78 -2.13 2.07 -11.48
CA LEU A 78 -2.46 1.30 -10.27
C LEU A 78 -1.95 -0.15 -10.36
N SER A 79 -2.10 -0.80 -11.51
CA SER A 79 -1.60 -2.17 -11.74
C SER A 79 -0.09 -2.27 -11.57
N THR A 80 0.68 -1.24 -11.97
CA THR A 80 2.12 -1.16 -11.73
C THR A 80 2.42 -1.15 -10.23
N HIS A 81 1.71 -0.32 -9.46
CA HIS A 81 1.90 -0.20 -8.01
C HIS A 81 1.48 -1.47 -7.25
N ILE A 82 0.41 -2.13 -7.68
CA ILE A 82 0.01 -3.44 -7.15
C ILE A 82 1.11 -4.47 -7.41
N ALA A 83 1.67 -4.48 -8.63
CA ALA A 83 2.75 -5.41 -9.00
C ALA A 83 4.03 -5.17 -8.19
N ASP A 84 4.38 -3.93 -7.85
CA ASP A 84 5.51 -3.62 -6.97
C ASP A 84 5.41 -4.38 -5.64
N VAL A 85 4.22 -4.36 -5.02
CA VAL A 85 4.01 -4.98 -3.70
C VAL A 85 3.82 -6.50 -3.80
N VAL A 86 3.10 -6.98 -4.81
CA VAL A 86 2.94 -8.42 -5.09
C VAL A 86 4.29 -9.08 -5.33
N ASN A 87 5.14 -8.43 -6.13
CA ASN A 87 6.48 -8.94 -6.41
C ASN A 87 7.35 -8.93 -5.16
N LEU A 88 7.32 -7.87 -4.35
CA LEU A 88 8.00 -7.87 -3.05
C LEU A 88 7.60 -9.11 -2.23
N ILE A 89 6.30 -9.34 -2.04
CA ILE A 89 5.79 -10.47 -1.25
C ILE A 89 6.24 -11.81 -1.83
N ARG A 90 6.25 -11.96 -3.15
CA ARG A 90 6.65 -13.20 -3.83
C ARG A 90 8.15 -13.46 -3.79
N TRP A 91 8.97 -12.43 -4.10
CA TRP A 91 10.41 -12.59 -4.21
C TRP A 91 11.12 -12.65 -2.86
N GLU A 92 10.57 -12.02 -1.82
CA GLU A 92 11.01 -12.16 -0.43
C GLU A 92 10.37 -13.38 0.26
N ASP A 93 9.59 -14.19 -0.48
CA ASP A 93 8.85 -15.37 0.01
C ASP A 93 8.06 -15.10 1.31
N LEU A 94 7.42 -13.93 1.38
CA LEU A 94 6.67 -13.53 2.55
C LEU A 94 5.36 -14.30 2.65
N SER A 95 4.97 -14.63 3.87
CA SER A 95 3.72 -15.32 4.18
C SER A 95 3.15 -14.86 5.51
N SER A 96 1.84 -14.96 5.69
CA SER A 96 1.14 -14.48 6.90
C SER A 96 1.43 -13.00 7.19
N VAL A 97 1.38 -12.18 6.14
CA VAL A 97 1.73 -10.75 6.18
C VAL A 97 0.60 -9.94 6.78
N ILE A 98 0.90 -9.01 7.69
CA ILE A 98 0.05 -7.87 7.99
C ILE A 98 0.43 -6.77 6.98
N ILE A 99 -0.50 -6.43 6.10
CA ILE A 99 -0.28 -5.36 5.13
C ILE A 99 -1.10 -4.12 5.52
N CYS A 100 -0.42 -2.97 5.64
CA CYS A 100 -1.04 -1.69 5.94
C CYS A 100 -0.92 -0.76 4.75
N GLY A 101 -2.07 -0.24 4.27
CA GLY A 101 -2.12 0.76 3.21
C GLY A 101 -2.63 2.09 3.74
N HIS A 102 -1.87 3.16 3.52
CA HIS A 102 -2.25 4.52 3.86
C HIS A 102 -2.84 5.23 2.64
N SER A 103 -3.96 5.94 2.81
CA SER A 103 -4.50 6.79 1.74
C SER A 103 -4.73 6.04 0.42
N TYR A 104 -4.11 6.47 -0.68
CA TYR A 104 -4.05 5.75 -1.97
C TYR A 104 -3.56 4.30 -1.83
N GLY A 105 -2.68 4.05 -0.86
CA GLY A 105 -2.20 2.69 -0.56
C GLY A 105 -3.32 1.70 -0.27
N GLY A 106 -4.52 2.15 0.12
CA GLY A 106 -5.71 1.32 0.25
C GLY A 106 -6.13 0.64 -1.05
N ASN A 107 -6.08 1.38 -2.18
CA ASN A 107 -6.33 0.80 -3.50
C ASN A 107 -5.28 -0.27 -3.84
N VAL A 108 -4.01 0.01 -3.52
CA VAL A 108 -2.91 -0.92 -3.79
C VAL A 108 -3.07 -2.21 -2.99
N ILE A 109 -3.28 -2.13 -1.65
CA ILE A 109 -3.39 -3.34 -0.82
C ILE A 109 -4.64 -4.16 -1.13
N SER A 110 -5.72 -3.52 -1.61
CA SER A 110 -6.91 -4.22 -2.09
C SER A 110 -6.59 -5.11 -3.28
N GLY A 111 -5.86 -4.60 -4.28
CA GLY A 111 -5.41 -5.37 -5.43
C GLY A 111 -4.36 -6.44 -5.06
N VAL A 112 -3.49 -6.17 -4.09
CA VAL A 112 -2.53 -7.15 -3.56
C VAL A 112 -3.26 -8.32 -2.91
N ALA A 113 -4.26 -8.04 -2.06
CA ALA A 113 -5.06 -9.07 -1.41
C ALA A 113 -5.83 -9.95 -2.41
N ASP A 114 -6.28 -9.37 -3.53
CA ASP A 114 -6.91 -10.13 -4.62
C ASP A 114 -5.91 -11.06 -5.33
N GLN A 115 -4.65 -10.63 -5.55
CA GLN A 115 -3.66 -11.38 -6.33
C GLN A 115 -2.89 -12.44 -5.53
N VAL A 116 -2.68 -12.23 -4.22
CA VAL A 116 -1.92 -13.14 -3.34
C VAL A 116 -2.62 -13.35 -1.99
N PRO A 117 -3.92 -13.70 -1.97
CA PRO A 117 -4.71 -13.80 -0.74
C PRO A 117 -4.12 -14.81 0.27
N GLU A 118 -3.49 -15.87 -0.22
CA GLU A 118 -2.88 -16.92 0.62
C GLU A 118 -1.66 -16.41 1.41
N ARG A 119 -1.07 -15.28 1.00
CA ARG A 119 0.09 -14.67 1.65
C ARG A 119 -0.28 -13.65 2.73
N ILE A 120 -1.53 -13.16 2.71
CA ILE A 120 -2.00 -12.10 3.60
C ILE A 120 -2.71 -12.69 4.81
N ARG A 121 -2.35 -12.22 6.01
CA ARG A 121 -3.02 -12.53 7.27
C ARG A 121 -4.07 -11.48 7.60
N THR A 122 -3.69 -10.22 7.58
CA THR A 122 -4.52 -9.08 8.00
C THR A 122 -4.33 -7.90 7.04
N LEU A 123 -5.44 -7.21 6.73
CA LEU A 123 -5.44 -5.94 6.01
C LEU A 123 -5.68 -4.80 6.99
N VAL A 124 -4.84 -3.76 6.95
CA VAL A 124 -5.02 -2.53 7.71
C VAL A 124 -5.14 -1.35 6.76
N TYR A 125 -6.30 -0.72 6.76
CA TYR A 125 -6.57 0.50 6.01
C TYR A 125 -6.39 1.70 6.93
N LEU A 126 -5.30 2.44 6.75
CA LEU A 126 -4.94 3.59 7.56
C LEU A 126 -5.36 4.87 6.86
N ASP A 127 -6.45 5.48 7.29
CA ASP A 127 -7.05 6.67 6.68
C ASP A 127 -7.02 6.57 5.15
N ALA A 128 -7.62 5.49 4.61
CA ALA A 128 -7.36 5.01 3.28
C ALA A 128 -8.64 4.74 2.47
N PHE A 129 -8.52 4.73 1.15
CA PHE A 129 -9.61 4.34 0.26
C PHE A 129 -9.88 2.82 0.37
N VAL A 130 -11.16 2.45 0.26
CA VAL A 130 -11.65 1.07 0.23
C VAL A 130 -12.43 0.88 -1.07
N PRO A 131 -11.76 0.52 -2.18
CA PRO A 131 -12.41 0.37 -3.46
C PRO A 131 -13.26 -0.90 -3.55
N GLU A 132 -14.24 -0.87 -4.44
CA GLU A 132 -14.93 -2.04 -4.97
C GLU A 132 -14.46 -2.33 -6.41
N ASP A 133 -14.79 -3.51 -6.94
CA ASP A 133 -14.38 -3.88 -8.30
C ASP A 133 -14.87 -2.85 -9.32
N GLY A 134 -13.98 -2.40 -10.19
CA GLY A 134 -14.22 -1.40 -11.23
C GLY A 134 -14.13 0.05 -10.79
N GLU A 135 -13.98 0.36 -9.50
CA GLU A 135 -13.78 1.73 -9.02
C GLU A 135 -12.32 2.17 -9.22
N CYS A 136 -12.10 3.40 -9.66
CA CYS A 136 -10.81 4.08 -9.61
C CYS A 136 -10.74 5.03 -8.40
N LEU A 137 -9.55 5.59 -8.11
CA LEU A 137 -9.45 6.52 -6.98
C LEU A 137 -10.34 7.74 -7.17
N PHE A 138 -10.47 8.26 -8.39
CA PHE A 138 -11.28 9.43 -8.66
C PHE A 138 -12.78 9.22 -8.41
N ASP A 139 -13.27 7.98 -8.50
CA ASP A 139 -14.66 7.65 -8.16
C ASP A 139 -14.89 7.69 -6.64
N LEU A 140 -13.83 7.53 -5.85
CA LEU A 140 -13.87 7.50 -4.38
C LEU A 140 -13.66 8.87 -3.74
N LEU A 141 -13.27 9.89 -4.52
CA LEU A 141 -13.07 11.25 -4.01
C LEU A 141 -14.40 11.96 -3.76
N HIS A 142 -14.53 12.50 -2.56
CA HIS A 142 -15.65 13.35 -2.17
C HIS A 142 -15.14 14.65 -1.52
N PRO A 143 -15.51 15.81 -2.03
CA PRO A 143 -16.39 16.04 -3.18
C PRO A 143 -15.69 15.73 -4.53
N PRO A 144 -16.46 15.39 -5.60
CA PRO A 144 -15.90 14.96 -6.90
C PRO A 144 -15.10 16.06 -7.63
N GLU A 145 -15.22 17.31 -7.22
CA GLU A 145 -14.45 18.44 -7.73
C GLU A 145 -12.94 18.25 -7.50
N TRP A 146 -12.54 17.49 -6.50
CA TRP A 146 -11.12 17.19 -6.26
C TRP A 146 -10.51 16.40 -7.42
N ALA A 147 -11.23 15.45 -7.98
CA ALA A 147 -10.77 14.71 -9.16
C ALA A 147 -10.58 15.66 -10.37
N GLN A 148 -11.51 16.62 -10.55
CA GLN A 148 -11.42 17.61 -11.64
C GLN A 148 -10.22 18.54 -11.43
N GLN A 149 -9.96 18.99 -10.19
CA GLN A 149 -8.80 19.81 -9.86
C GLN A 149 -7.49 19.08 -10.13
N MET A 150 -7.38 17.79 -9.75
CA MET A 150 -6.19 16.99 -10.02
C MET A 150 -5.95 16.79 -11.51
N ARG A 151 -7.00 16.57 -12.31
CA ARG A 151 -6.91 16.53 -13.77
C ARG A 151 -6.43 17.85 -14.35
N LEU A 152 -6.97 18.97 -13.85
CA LEU A 152 -6.54 20.31 -14.28
C LEU A 152 -5.08 20.55 -13.92
N GLN A 153 -4.65 20.20 -12.72
CA GLN A 153 -3.25 20.32 -12.30
C GLN A 153 -2.32 19.46 -13.18
N ALA A 154 -2.71 18.24 -13.52
CA ALA A 154 -1.93 17.41 -14.43
C ALA A 154 -1.76 18.08 -15.79
N GLN A 155 -2.82 18.71 -16.33
CA GLN A 155 -2.79 19.39 -17.62
C GLN A 155 -1.95 20.67 -17.60
N THR A 156 -2.08 21.48 -16.54
CA THR A 156 -1.50 22.84 -16.50
C THR A 156 -0.08 22.86 -15.94
N ALA A 157 0.25 21.96 -15.00
CA ALA A 157 1.53 21.92 -14.30
C ALA A 157 2.27 20.57 -14.42
N GLY A 158 1.61 19.53 -14.92
CA GLY A 158 2.14 18.16 -14.95
C GLY A 158 2.35 17.57 -16.35
N ALA A 159 2.54 18.41 -17.36
CA ALA A 159 2.75 17.98 -18.76
C ALA A 159 1.63 17.05 -19.29
N GLY A 160 0.42 17.16 -18.75
CA GLY A 160 -0.77 16.42 -19.18
C GLY A 160 -0.96 15.06 -18.49
N TRP A 161 0.01 14.57 -17.74
CA TRP A 161 -0.04 13.21 -17.18
C TRP A 161 0.41 13.07 -15.72
N ASN A 162 1.04 14.11 -15.16
CA ASN A 162 1.69 14.04 -13.86
C ASN A 162 1.00 14.97 -12.86
N VAL A 163 0.50 14.45 -11.77
CA VAL A 163 -0.21 15.23 -10.75
C VAL A 163 0.78 15.71 -9.70
N PRO A 164 0.99 17.03 -9.54
CA PRO A 164 1.83 17.59 -8.49
C PRO A 164 1.31 17.19 -7.10
N PRO A 165 2.19 17.10 -6.07
CA PRO A 165 1.76 16.83 -4.72
C PRO A 165 0.88 17.96 -4.16
N ILE A 166 -0.10 17.59 -3.36
CA ILE A 166 -0.90 18.52 -2.57
C ILE A 166 -0.08 18.93 -1.34
N PRO A 167 -0.02 20.22 -0.98
CA PRO A 167 0.71 20.67 0.20
C PRO A 167 0.27 19.96 1.49
N ALA A 168 1.23 19.62 2.36
CA ALA A 168 1.01 18.87 3.60
C ALA A 168 0.00 19.54 4.57
N GLU A 169 -0.10 20.86 4.49
CA GLU A 169 -1.02 21.67 5.27
C GLU A 169 -2.49 21.35 4.97
N HIS A 170 -2.82 20.93 3.74
CA HIS A 170 -4.17 20.50 3.37
C HIS A 170 -4.58 19.17 4.00
N PHE A 171 -3.60 18.37 4.40
CA PHE A 171 -3.78 17.09 5.09
C PHE A 171 -3.69 17.21 6.61
N ASN A 172 -3.56 18.45 7.11
CA ASN A 172 -3.37 18.76 8.52
C ASN A 172 -2.18 18.01 9.16
N VAL A 173 -1.10 17.84 8.39
CA VAL A 173 0.17 17.32 8.90
C VAL A 173 0.73 18.30 9.94
N ASN A 174 1.28 17.79 11.02
CA ASN A 174 1.81 18.63 12.10
C ASN A 174 2.89 19.62 11.59
N LEU A 175 2.93 20.82 12.18
CA LEU A 175 3.78 21.93 11.71
C LEU A 175 5.28 21.61 11.72
N ARG A 176 5.74 20.67 12.56
CA ARG A 176 7.17 20.29 12.62
C ARG A 176 7.59 19.46 11.41
N ASP A 177 6.65 18.72 10.84
CA ASP A 177 6.92 17.80 9.73
C ASP A 177 6.48 18.34 8.37
N ALA A 178 5.53 19.31 8.32
CA ALA A 178 4.93 19.78 7.08
C ALA A 178 5.94 20.23 6.02
N ALA A 179 6.93 21.04 6.38
CA ALA A 179 7.96 21.47 5.45
C ALA A 179 8.82 20.30 4.92
N TRP A 180 9.11 19.32 5.78
CA TRP A 180 9.84 18.12 5.38
C TRP A 180 9.00 17.23 4.45
N VAL A 181 7.72 17.03 4.75
CA VAL A 181 6.78 16.28 3.89
C VAL A 181 6.70 16.92 2.51
N ASN A 182 6.50 18.25 2.44
CA ASN A 182 6.46 18.98 1.18
C ASN A 182 7.74 18.81 0.35
N ALA A 183 8.91 18.75 1.00
CA ALA A 183 10.19 18.54 0.32
C ALA A 183 10.42 17.09 -0.15
N GLN A 184 9.76 16.11 0.47
CA GLN A 184 9.92 14.68 0.15
C GLN A 184 8.88 14.16 -0.85
N CYS A 185 7.71 14.79 -0.95
CA CYS A 185 6.68 14.39 -1.88
C CYS A 185 7.12 14.59 -3.34
N THR A 186 6.74 13.65 -4.19
CA THR A 186 7.04 13.68 -5.63
C THR A 186 5.74 13.60 -6.44
N SER A 187 5.73 14.17 -7.63
CA SER A 187 4.57 14.10 -8.52
C SER A 187 4.26 12.65 -8.91
N GLN A 188 3.00 12.35 -9.13
CA GLN A 188 2.50 11.00 -9.42
C GLN A 188 1.73 10.95 -10.75
N SER A 189 1.91 9.87 -11.51
CA SER A 189 1.16 9.66 -12.75
C SER A 189 -0.35 9.63 -12.51
N ILE A 190 -1.11 10.42 -13.28
CA ILE A 190 -2.58 10.47 -13.18
C ILE A 190 -3.21 9.11 -13.50
N ALA A 191 -2.58 8.31 -14.36
CA ALA A 191 -3.05 6.98 -14.71
C ALA A 191 -3.19 6.07 -13.48
N SER A 192 -2.41 6.30 -12.42
CA SER A 192 -2.54 5.54 -11.16
C SER A 192 -3.80 5.90 -10.37
N PHE A 193 -4.40 7.06 -10.62
CA PHE A 193 -5.65 7.50 -10.00
C PHE A 193 -6.88 7.17 -10.86
N GLU A 194 -6.69 7.07 -12.18
CA GLU A 194 -7.77 6.86 -13.15
C GLU A 194 -7.98 5.39 -13.51
N GLU A 195 -7.00 4.52 -13.29
CA GLU A 195 -7.15 3.10 -13.58
C GLU A 195 -8.14 2.44 -12.61
N PRO A 196 -9.24 1.85 -13.12
CA PRO A 196 -10.17 1.09 -12.31
C PRO A 196 -9.52 -0.18 -11.75
N ILE A 197 -9.69 -0.41 -10.44
CA ILE A 197 -9.19 -1.65 -9.83
C ILE A 197 -9.93 -2.86 -10.38
N ARG A 198 -9.23 -3.99 -10.51
CA ARG A 198 -9.80 -5.28 -10.87
C ARG A 198 -9.71 -6.22 -9.67
N LEU A 199 -10.86 -6.58 -9.10
CA LEU A 199 -11.00 -7.50 -7.98
C LEU A 199 -11.78 -8.73 -8.46
N ASN A 200 -11.06 -9.71 -9.03
CA ASN A 200 -11.67 -10.86 -9.72
C ASN A 200 -11.95 -12.03 -8.78
N ARG A 201 -11.40 -12.03 -7.60
CA ARG A 201 -11.60 -13.11 -6.64
C ARG A 201 -12.65 -12.67 -5.63
N VAL A 202 -13.78 -13.40 -5.61
CA VAL A 202 -14.60 -13.43 -4.40
C VAL A 202 -13.67 -13.96 -3.32
N PRO A 203 -13.39 -13.21 -2.25
CA PRO A 203 -12.47 -13.67 -1.22
C PRO A 203 -12.96 -15.01 -0.68
N SER A 204 -12.27 -16.10 -1.01
CA SER A 204 -12.54 -17.42 -0.41
C SER A 204 -12.15 -17.43 1.07
N ARG A 205 -11.46 -16.39 1.51
CA ARG A 205 -11.19 -16.01 2.91
C ARG A 205 -11.50 -14.52 3.05
N THR A 206 -12.42 -14.19 3.92
CA THR A 206 -12.49 -12.85 4.50
C THR A 206 -11.22 -12.69 5.33
N HIS A 207 -10.26 -11.90 4.83
CA HIS A 207 -9.14 -11.49 5.66
C HIS A 207 -9.68 -10.70 6.85
N ASP A 208 -9.08 -10.87 8.02
CA ASP A 208 -9.31 -9.93 9.09
C ASP A 208 -8.89 -8.53 8.59
N ALA A 209 -9.85 -7.62 8.57
CA ALA A 209 -9.60 -6.27 8.10
C ALA A 209 -9.88 -5.26 9.21
N THR A 210 -8.96 -4.32 9.36
CA THR A 210 -9.09 -3.20 10.30
C THR A 210 -9.02 -1.89 9.52
N TYR A 211 -9.92 -0.98 9.83
CA TYR A 211 -9.89 0.39 9.34
C TYR A 211 -9.54 1.35 10.48
N ILE A 212 -8.56 2.22 10.28
CA ILE A 212 -8.14 3.25 11.23
C ILE A 212 -8.42 4.61 10.58
N LEU A 213 -9.36 5.38 11.13
CA LEU A 213 -9.71 6.72 10.64
C LEU A 213 -8.97 7.81 11.42
N ALA A 214 -8.32 8.74 10.72
CA ALA A 214 -7.82 9.98 11.29
C ALA A 214 -8.97 11.01 11.40
N THR A 215 -9.24 11.49 12.61
CA THR A 215 -10.39 12.38 12.88
C THR A 215 -10.03 13.85 13.01
N GLY A 216 -8.76 14.18 13.06
CA GLY A 216 -8.27 15.57 13.19
C GLY A 216 -8.22 16.33 11.86
N TRP A 217 -8.76 15.78 10.80
CA TRP A 217 -8.83 16.40 9.48
C TRP A 217 -10.29 16.60 9.08
N ASP A 218 -10.73 17.87 9.04
CA ASP A 218 -12.08 18.23 8.63
C ASP A 218 -12.28 18.00 7.12
N ASN A 219 -13.49 17.57 6.72
CA ASN A 219 -13.84 17.25 5.33
C ASN A 219 -13.00 16.10 4.71
N SER A 220 -12.44 15.22 5.53
CA SER A 220 -11.72 14.04 5.06
C SER A 220 -12.60 13.15 4.17
N PRO A 221 -12.14 12.76 2.97
CA PRO A 221 -12.87 11.83 2.08
C PRO A 221 -12.95 10.42 2.68
N PHE A 222 -12.12 10.12 3.67
CA PHE A 222 -12.01 8.80 4.28
C PHE A 222 -13.12 8.46 5.26
N ARG A 223 -13.97 9.44 5.63
CA ARG A 223 -15.20 9.15 6.42
C ARG A 223 -16.14 8.22 5.65
N VAL A 224 -16.28 8.39 4.33
CA VAL A 224 -17.07 7.50 3.47
C VAL A 224 -16.47 6.09 3.45
N ALA A 225 -15.15 5.98 3.31
CA ALA A 225 -14.46 4.70 3.34
C ALA A 225 -14.59 4.00 4.72
N HIS A 226 -14.55 4.75 5.81
CA HIS A 226 -14.80 4.23 7.15
C HIS A 226 -16.21 3.67 7.33
N GLU A 227 -17.24 4.35 6.83
CA GLU A 227 -18.62 3.82 6.84
C GLU A 227 -18.74 2.57 5.96
N ARG A 228 -18.06 2.53 4.79
CA ARG A 228 -17.98 1.35 3.94
C ARG A 228 -17.33 0.17 4.69
N ALA A 229 -16.24 0.42 5.44
CA ALA A 229 -15.59 -0.59 6.27
C ALA A 229 -16.52 -1.15 7.37
N LYS A 230 -17.28 -0.28 8.05
CA LYS A 230 -18.30 -0.69 9.03
C LYS A 230 -19.37 -1.57 8.39
N ALA A 231 -19.88 -1.18 7.23
CA ALA A 231 -20.89 -1.96 6.49
C ALA A 231 -20.38 -3.35 6.08
N LYS A 232 -19.04 -3.48 5.87
CA LYS A 232 -18.38 -4.78 5.61
C LYS A 232 -18.12 -5.58 6.90
N GLY A 233 -18.47 -5.06 8.08
CA GLY A 233 -18.26 -5.73 9.37
C GLY A 233 -16.80 -5.74 9.83
N TRP A 234 -15.95 -4.85 9.28
CA TRP A 234 -14.54 -4.76 9.67
C TRP A 234 -14.38 -4.13 11.05
N ARG A 235 -13.28 -4.44 11.71
CA ARG A 235 -12.87 -3.71 12.91
C ARG A 235 -12.58 -2.26 12.54
N THR A 236 -13.19 -1.30 13.22
CA THR A 236 -12.97 0.12 12.97
C THR A 236 -12.46 0.83 14.22
N LEU A 237 -11.43 1.65 14.03
CA LEU A 237 -10.76 2.43 15.06
C LEU A 237 -10.63 3.88 14.61
N THR A 238 -10.42 4.79 15.56
CA THR A 238 -10.18 6.22 15.28
C THR A 238 -8.96 6.71 16.03
N VAL A 239 -8.22 7.65 15.40
CA VAL A 239 -7.11 8.38 16.03
C VAL A 239 -7.31 9.87 15.81
N THR A 240 -6.90 10.70 16.79
CA THR A 240 -7.12 12.16 16.72
C THR A 240 -5.87 12.87 16.25
N CYS A 241 -5.66 12.90 14.92
CA CYS A 241 -4.55 13.60 14.26
C CYS A 241 -4.92 13.91 12.81
N GLY A 242 -3.99 14.53 12.06
CA GLY A 242 -4.07 14.72 10.62
C GLY A 242 -3.95 13.42 9.84
N HIS A 243 -3.95 13.55 8.52
CA HIS A 243 -3.94 12.42 7.59
C HIS A 243 -2.70 11.52 7.72
N ASP A 244 -1.54 12.11 7.94
CA ASP A 244 -0.26 11.38 8.05
C ASP A 244 -0.05 10.82 9.46
N VAL A 245 -0.92 9.91 9.88
CA VAL A 245 -0.92 9.27 11.22
C VAL A 245 0.45 8.71 11.59
N MET A 246 1.20 8.17 10.61
CA MET A 246 2.52 7.59 10.79
C MET A 246 3.58 8.64 11.20
N LEU A 247 3.31 9.92 10.95
CA LEU A 247 4.17 11.04 11.34
C LEU A 247 3.69 11.69 12.63
N ASP A 248 2.37 11.83 12.78
CA ASP A 248 1.76 12.53 13.90
C ASP A 248 1.74 11.69 15.18
N LEU A 249 1.33 10.43 15.07
CA LEU A 249 1.12 9.50 16.20
C LEU A 249 1.90 8.17 16.03
N PRO A 250 3.23 8.20 15.81
CA PRO A 250 3.99 6.99 15.50
C PRO A 250 3.95 5.93 16.63
N GLY A 251 3.85 6.33 17.88
CA GLY A 251 3.72 5.40 19.02
C GLY A 251 2.37 4.68 18.98
N GLU A 252 1.28 5.44 18.99
CA GLU A 252 -0.08 4.90 18.97
C GLU A 252 -0.34 4.01 17.75
N LEU A 253 0.08 4.44 16.56
CA LEU A 253 -0.06 3.61 15.36
C LEU A 253 0.74 2.30 15.47
N THR A 254 1.94 2.33 16.07
CA THR A 254 2.71 1.11 16.30
C THR A 254 1.95 0.15 17.20
N ASP A 255 1.37 0.63 18.30
CA ASP A 255 0.60 -0.19 19.25
C ASP A 255 -0.65 -0.80 18.59
N LEU A 256 -1.35 -0.03 17.75
CA LEU A 256 -2.48 -0.52 16.95
C LEU A 256 -2.07 -1.61 15.95
N LEU A 257 -0.92 -1.47 15.29
CA LEU A 257 -0.40 -2.48 14.36
C LEU A 257 0.05 -3.76 15.09
N LEU A 258 0.62 -3.64 16.29
CA LEU A 258 1.00 -4.80 17.10
C LEU A 258 -0.22 -5.57 17.62
N GLY A 259 -1.36 -4.91 17.78
CA GLY A 259 -2.64 -5.52 18.19
C GLY A 259 -3.50 -6.05 17.03
N SER A 260 -2.96 -6.10 15.81
CA SER A 260 -3.70 -6.47 14.57
C SER A 260 -3.54 -7.93 14.21
#